data_cbcec022642880bc2337fe457e6b5b13
#
_entry.id   cbcec022642880bc2337fe457e6b5b13
#
_cell.length_a   1.000
_cell.length_b   1.000
_cell.length_c   1.000
_cell.angle_alpha   90.00
_cell.angle_beta   90.00
_cell.angle_gamma   90.00
#
_symmetry.space_group_name_H-M   'P 1'
#
loop_
_entity.id
_entity.type
_entity.pdbx_description
1 polymer ?
#
loop_
_entity_poly.entity_id
_entity_poly.type
_entity_poly.pdbx_seq_one_letter_code
_entity_poly.pdbx_strand_id
1 'polypeptide(L)'
;MIFGIFKPYPSPLISGRGIDLDFPMLAGCLALLGLGLVMITSASSEVAAVQSGNPLYHMFRHLVYVFLGLVACGATMLVPIATWQRMGFLMLLGAFGLLVLVLVPGIGREVNGSMRWIGFSFFNVQPSEIAKVFVVVYLAGYLVRRQTEVRETWMGFFKPFIVLLPMAALLLMEPDFGATVVMMGAAAAMLFLGGVGLFRFSLMVVLAVLAVFVLVQAQPYRMARLITFTDPWSDQFGSGYQLTQALIAFGRGEWLGVGLGNSVQKQFYLPEAHTDFVFSVLAEELGVVGSLVTIALFVFVTVRALYIGLWAEKAKQFFAAYVAFGLAFLWIGQFLINIGVNVGLLPTKGLTLPFLSYGGSSLVICCACVGLLLRIEWESRTHLGSEEHEFSESDFAEESSHGR
;
A
#
# COMPACT_ATOMS: atom_id res chain seq x y z
N MET A 1 8.91 22.93 -15.69
CA MET A 1 9.76 21.84 -16.24
C MET A 1 9.39 20.47 -15.65
N ILE A 2 8.85 20.38 -14.44
CA ILE A 2 8.38 19.14 -13.80
C ILE A 2 7.12 18.54 -14.49
N PHE A 3 6.26 19.36 -15.10
CA PHE A 3 5.08 18.91 -15.84
C PHE A 3 5.36 18.17 -17.16
N GLY A 4 6.56 18.23 -17.70
CA GLY A 4 6.94 17.53 -18.93
C GLY A 4 7.13 16.03 -18.79
N ILE A 5 7.47 15.56 -17.58
CA ILE A 5 7.63 14.12 -17.25
C ILE A 5 6.27 13.43 -17.16
N PHE A 6 5.20 14.19 -16.93
CA PHE A 6 3.83 13.73 -16.79
C PHE A 6 2.97 14.03 -18.04
N LYS A 7 3.60 14.39 -19.19
CA LYS A 7 2.82 14.44 -20.42
C LYS A 7 2.10 13.10 -20.60
N PRO A 8 0.79 13.13 -20.93
CA PRO A 8 0.13 11.92 -21.40
C PRO A 8 0.98 11.39 -22.54
N TYR A 9 1.26 10.09 -22.56
CA TYR A 9 1.66 9.45 -23.80
C TYR A 9 0.64 9.86 -24.84
N PRO A 10 1.06 10.28 -26.05
CA PRO A 10 0.11 10.52 -27.09
C PRO A 10 -0.79 9.29 -27.14
N SER A 11 -2.13 9.54 -27.16
CA SER A 11 -3.11 8.47 -27.39
C SER A 11 -2.52 7.57 -28.48
N PRO A 12 -2.47 6.26 -28.29
CA PRO A 12 -2.07 5.39 -29.38
C PRO A 12 -3.09 5.59 -30.48
N LEU A 13 -2.74 6.46 -31.42
CA LEU A 13 -3.37 6.48 -32.72
C LEU A 13 -3.18 5.06 -33.24
N ILE A 14 -4.20 4.23 -33.05
CA ILE A 14 -4.50 3.00 -33.75
C ILE A 14 -3.32 2.50 -34.59
N SER A 15 -2.30 1.99 -33.96
CA SER A 15 -1.49 0.93 -34.55
C SER A 15 -1.99 -0.33 -33.86
N GLY A 16 -2.80 -1.08 -34.54
CA GLY A 16 -3.34 -2.32 -34.02
C GLY A 16 -2.28 -3.20 -33.44
N ARG A 17 -2.57 -3.87 -32.31
CA ARG A 17 -1.85 -4.99 -31.74
C ARG A 17 -0.69 -4.66 -30.81
N GLY A 18 -0.97 -4.05 -29.68
CA GLY A 18 -0.05 -4.03 -28.54
C GLY A 18 -0.80 -3.58 -27.28
N ILE A 19 -0.61 -4.27 -26.17
CA ILE A 19 -1.00 -3.75 -24.85
C ILE A 19 0.03 -2.68 -24.51
N ASP A 20 -0.28 -1.39 -24.74
CA ASP A 20 0.58 -0.28 -24.31
C ASP A 20 0.48 -0.16 -22.79
N LEU A 21 1.49 -0.70 -22.12
CA LEU A 21 1.62 -0.65 -20.66
C LEU A 21 2.14 0.71 -20.19
N ASP A 22 1.74 1.12 -19.00
CA ASP A 22 2.37 2.23 -18.28
C ASP A 22 3.80 1.85 -17.87
N PHE A 23 4.73 2.03 -18.80
CA PHE A 23 6.14 1.69 -18.59
C PHE A 23 6.76 2.45 -17.39
N PRO A 24 6.50 3.75 -17.14
CA PRO A 24 6.98 4.44 -15.95
C PRO A 24 6.53 3.78 -14.64
N MET A 25 5.26 3.38 -14.53
CA MET A 25 4.75 2.68 -13.34
C MET A 25 5.47 1.35 -13.14
N LEU A 26 5.59 0.57 -14.19
CA LEU A 26 6.26 -0.73 -14.16
C LEU A 26 7.74 -0.59 -13.79
N ALA A 27 8.45 0.36 -14.40
CA ALA A 27 9.86 0.60 -14.12
C ALA A 27 10.10 1.03 -12.66
N GLY A 28 9.26 1.93 -12.12
CA GLY A 28 9.34 2.34 -10.72
C GLY A 28 9.10 1.18 -9.75
N CYS A 29 8.10 0.34 -10.01
CA CYS A 29 7.83 -0.84 -9.20
C CYS A 29 8.95 -1.88 -9.29
N LEU A 30 9.49 -2.16 -10.47
CA LEU A 30 10.62 -3.07 -10.65
C LEU A 30 11.89 -2.55 -9.98
N ALA A 31 12.13 -1.23 -10.01
CA ALA A 31 13.24 -0.62 -9.29
C ALA A 31 13.11 -0.82 -7.76
N LEU A 32 11.91 -0.61 -7.20
CA LEU A 32 11.64 -0.87 -5.78
C LEU A 32 11.77 -2.35 -5.42
N LEU A 33 11.27 -3.26 -6.25
CA LEU A 33 11.41 -4.71 -6.06
C LEU A 33 12.89 -5.14 -6.11
N GLY A 34 13.65 -4.60 -7.06
CA GLY A 34 15.09 -4.86 -7.19
C GLY A 34 15.86 -4.35 -5.98
N LEU A 35 15.58 -3.12 -5.52
CA LEU A 35 16.15 -2.57 -4.30
C LEU A 35 15.76 -3.42 -3.07
N GLY A 36 14.49 -3.83 -2.98
CA GLY A 36 14.00 -4.74 -1.94
C GLY A 36 14.78 -6.05 -1.90
N LEU A 37 15.00 -6.68 -3.05
CA LEU A 37 15.77 -7.92 -3.14
C LEU A 37 17.21 -7.74 -2.63
N VAL A 38 17.89 -6.66 -3.01
CA VAL A 38 19.24 -6.34 -2.52
C VAL A 38 19.23 -6.13 -1.02
N MET A 39 18.31 -5.31 -0.51
CA MET A 39 18.24 -4.98 0.92
C MET A 39 17.83 -6.17 1.78
N ILE A 40 16.89 -7.01 1.32
CA ILE A 40 16.53 -8.24 2.05
C ILE A 40 17.68 -9.21 2.09
N THR A 41 18.43 -9.36 0.98
CA THR A 41 19.63 -10.22 0.96
C THR A 41 20.65 -9.73 1.99
N SER A 42 20.90 -8.43 2.05
CA SER A 42 21.82 -7.87 3.04
C SER A 42 21.27 -8.00 4.48
N ALA A 43 20.07 -7.51 4.75
CA ALA A 43 19.50 -7.41 6.09
C ALA A 43 19.18 -8.76 6.74
N SER A 44 19.01 -9.82 5.96
CA SER A 44 18.64 -11.15 6.49
C SER A 44 19.76 -12.18 6.49
N SER A 45 20.92 -11.90 5.92
CA SER A 45 22.00 -12.86 5.72
C SER A 45 22.46 -13.54 7.02
N GLU A 46 22.70 -12.76 8.07
CA GLU A 46 23.17 -13.26 9.38
C GLU A 46 22.09 -14.11 10.08
N VAL A 47 20.85 -13.61 10.08
CA VAL A 47 19.70 -14.33 10.67
C VAL A 47 19.47 -15.65 9.92
N ALA A 48 19.54 -15.62 8.59
CA ALA A 48 19.39 -16.81 7.75
C ALA A 48 20.49 -17.84 7.98
N ALA A 49 21.75 -17.39 8.13
CA ALA A 49 22.90 -18.26 8.41
C ALA A 49 22.73 -19.03 9.73
N VAL A 50 22.27 -18.33 10.79
CA VAL A 50 22.07 -18.94 12.11
C VAL A 50 20.85 -19.86 12.14
N GLN A 51 19.72 -19.45 11.51
CA GLN A 51 18.46 -20.23 11.56
C GLN A 51 18.44 -21.44 10.63
N SER A 52 19.02 -21.33 9.44
CA SER A 52 18.91 -22.34 8.39
C SER A 52 20.26 -22.91 7.91
N GLY A 53 21.39 -22.40 8.42
CA GLY A 53 22.71 -22.73 7.92
C GLY A 53 23.04 -22.17 6.51
N ASN A 54 22.09 -21.45 5.88
CA ASN A 54 22.27 -20.87 4.56
C ASN A 54 21.98 -19.36 4.58
N PRO A 55 22.99 -18.49 4.39
CA PRO A 55 22.82 -17.04 4.40
C PRO A 55 21.81 -16.51 3.36
N LEU A 56 21.60 -17.24 2.29
CA LEU A 56 20.71 -16.85 1.17
C LEU A 56 19.29 -17.40 1.31
N TYR A 57 18.94 -18.06 2.41
CA TYR A 57 17.62 -18.69 2.59
C TYR A 57 16.46 -17.69 2.41
N HIS A 58 16.52 -16.53 3.06
CA HIS A 58 15.48 -15.51 2.95
C HIS A 58 15.46 -14.85 1.56
N MET A 59 16.63 -14.68 0.92
CA MET A 59 16.71 -14.20 -0.46
C MET A 59 15.96 -15.12 -1.44
N PHE A 60 16.21 -16.44 -1.38
CA PHE A 60 15.52 -17.38 -2.27
C PHE A 60 14.00 -17.37 -2.03
N ARG A 61 13.55 -17.32 -0.77
CA ARG A 61 12.12 -17.20 -0.47
C ARG A 61 11.54 -15.88 -0.98
N HIS A 62 12.27 -14.78 -0.85
CA HIS A 62 11.84 -13.48 -1.36
C HIS A 62 11.74 -13.50 -2.90
N LEU A 63 12.68 -14.11 -3.62
CA LEU A 63 12.60 -14.33 -5.06
C LEU A 63 11.34 -15.10 -5.47
N VAL A 64 10.98 -16.15 -4.73
CA VAL A 64 9.73 -16.87 -4.95
C VAL A 64 8.51 -15.95 -4.78
N TYR A 65 8.50 -15.10 -3.75
CA TYR A 65 7.42 -14.13 -3.56
C TYR A 65 7.39 -13.05 -4.65
N VAL A 66 8.53 -12.58 -5.13
CA VAL A 66 8.61 -11.67 -6.29
C VAL A 66 8.03 -12.34 -7.53
N PHE A 67 8.41 -13.58 -7.81
CA PHE A 67 7.86 -14.33 -8.94
C PHE A 67 6.35 -14.51 -8.83
N LEU A 68 5.83 -14.96 -7.67
CA LEU A 68 4.40 -15.07 -7.42
C LEU A 68 3.69 -13.71 -7.52
N GLY A 69 4.34 -12.63 -7.08
CA GLY A 69 3.85 -11.27 -7.22
C GLY A 69 3.72 -10.85 -8.69
N LEU A 70 4.72 -11.13 -9.51
CA LEU A 70 4.67 -10.83 -10.95
C LEU A 70 3.57 -11.65 -11.66
N VAL A 71 3.40 -12.91 -11.28
CA VAL A 71 2.27 -13.73 -11.78
C VAL A 71 0.94 -13.14 -11.34
N ALA A 72 0.80 -12.71 -10.08
CA ALA A 72 -0.41 -12.06 -9.57
C ALA A 72 -0.68 -10.72 -10.29
N CYS A 73 0.37 -9.94 -10.56
CA CYS A 73 0.29 -8.71 -11.36
C CYS A 73 -0.28 -9.00 -12.76
N GLY A 74 0.27 -9.99 -13.47
CA GLY A 74 -0.24 -10.41 -14.78
C GLY A 74 -1.69 -10.92 -14.70
N ALA A 75 -2.01 -11.72 -13.70
CA ALA A 75 -3.36 -12.25 -13.51
C ALA A 75 -4.40 -11.14 -13.26
N THR A 76 -4.10 -10.20 -12.38
CA THR A 76 -5.02 -9.08 -12.09
C THR A 76 -5.17 -8.13 -13.27
N MET A 77 -4.11 -7.94 -14.05
CA MET A 77 -4.14 -7.15 -15.28
C MET A 77 -5.06 -7.76 -16.35
N LEU A 78 -5.22 -9.09 -16.40
CA LEU A 78 -6.11 -9.76 -17.35
C LEU A 78 -7.58 -9.62 -16.99
N VAL A 79 -7.93 -9.26 -15.74
CA VAL A 79 -9.31 -9.16 -15.27
C VAL A 79 -9.90 -7.79 -15.60
N PRO A 80 -11.00 -7.69 -16.37
CA PRO A 80 -11.66 -6.41 -16.68
C PRO A 80 -12.13 -5.67 -15.41
N ILE A 81 -12.06 -4.33 -15.43
CA ILE A 81 -12.47 -3.48 -14.31
C ILE A 81 -13.94 -3.68 -13.94
N ALA A 82 -14.81 -3.92 -14.94
CA ALA A 82 -16.21 -4.24 -14.71
C ALA A 82 -16.42 -5.50 -13.84
N THR A 83 -15.54 -6.48 -13.92
CA THR A 83 -15.58 -7.68 -13.07
C THR A 83 -15.29 -7.34 -11.61
N TRP A 84 -14.27 -6.54 -11.35
CA TRP A 84 -13.97 -6.04 -10.00
C TRP A 84 -15.13 -5.27 -9.39
N GLN A 85 -15.78 -4.43 -10.19
CA GLN A 85 -16.95 -3.67 -9.76
C GLN A 85 -18.13 -4.59 -9.39
N ARG A 86 -18.40 -5.62 -10.19
CA ARG A 86 -19.48 -6.60 -9.92
C ARG A 86 -19.19 -7.43 -8.68
N MET A 87 -17.93 -7.81 -8.48
CA MET A 87 -17.50 -8.66 -7.37
C MET A 87 -17.30 -7.90 -6.05
N GLY A 88 -17.36 -6.57 -6.02
CA GLY A 88 -17.02 -5.76 -4.86
C GLY A 88 -17.73 -6.18 -3.55
N PHE A 89 -19.01 -6.58 -3.61
CA PHE A 89 -19.72 -7.09 -2.43
C PHE A 89 -19.24 -8.48 -1.98
N LEU A 90 -18.98 -9.38 -2.93
CA LEU A 90 -18.41 -10.71 -2.63
C LEU A 90 -17.00 -10.59 -2.04
N MET A 91 -16.20 -9.66 -2.55
CA MET A 91 -14.86 -9.37 -2.01
C MET A 91 -14.97 -8.86 -0.57
N LEU A 92 -15.93 -7.99 -0.27
CA LEU A 92 -16.18 -7.54 1.09
C LEU A 92 -16.52 -8.71 2.02
N LEU A 93 -17.41 -9.60 1.61
CA LEU A 93 -17.74 -10.81 2.39
C LEU A 93 -16.51 -11.71 2.56
N GLY A 94 -15.70 -11.84 1.51
CA GLY A 94 -14.43 -12.57 1.56
C GLY A 94 -13.44 -11.93 2.56
N ALA A 95 -13.34 -10.61 2.57
CA ALA A 95 -12.52 -9.89 3.54
C ALA A 95 -12.97 -10.15 4.98
N PHE A 96 -14.26 -10.04 5.27
CA PHE A 96 -14.81 -10.39 6.57
C PHE A 96 -14.52 -11.85 6.94
N GLY A 97 -14.79 -12.78 6.03
CA GLY A 97 -14.53 -14.20 6.23
C GLY A 97 -13.07 -14.49 6.57
N LEU A 98 -12.12 -13.86 5.85
CA LEU A 98 -10.69 -14.02 6.10
C LEU A 98 -10.26 -13.47 7.46
N LEU A 99 -10.75 -12.28 7.85
CA LEU A 99 -10.44 -11.69 9.16
C LEU A 99 -11.05 -12.50 10.32
N VAL A 100 -12.26 -13.03 10.16
CA VAL A 100 -12.84 -13.93 11.15
C VAL A 100 -12.09 -15.26 11.21
N LEU A 101 -11.70 -15.81 10.05
CA LEU A 101 -11.02 -17.11 9.95
C LEU A 101 -9.67 -17.11 10.68
N VAL A 102 -8.92 -16.01 10.63
CA VAL A 102 -7.63 -15.91 11.33
C VAL A 102 -7.78 -15.89 12.85
N LEU A 103 -8.94 -15.47 13.37
CA LEU A 103 -9.23 -15.47 14.80
C LEU A 103 -9.70 -16.84 15.32
N VAL A 104 -9.98 -17.80 14.41
CA VAL A 104 -10.42 -19.16 14.80
C VAL A 104 -9.19 -19.94 15.33
N PRO A 105 -9.27 -20.48 16.57
CA PRO A 105 -8.20 -21.31 17.12
C PRO A 105 -7.89 -22.51 16.22
N GLY A 106 -6.61 -22.74 15.97
CA GLY A 106 -6.13 -23.83 15.11
C GLY A 106 -6.01 -23.50 13.62
N ILE A 107 -6.58 -22.37 13.13
CA ILE A 107 -6.39 -21.89 11.76
C ILE A 107 -5.39 -20.72 11.75
N GLY A 108 -5.62 -19.73 12.61
CA GLY A 108 -4.69 -18.63 12.81
C GLY A 108 -3.39 -19.10 13.46
N ARG A 109 -2.26 -18.59 12.96
CA ARG A 109 -0.94 -18.79 13.58
C ARG A 109 -0.58 -17.56 14.39
N GLU A 110 -0.21 -17.81 15.62
CA GLU A 110 0.34 -16.79 16.50
C GLU A 110 1.82 -16.58 16.19
N VAL A 111 2.18 -15.33 15.88
CA VAL A 111 3.56 -14.90 15.66
C VAL A 111 3.78 -13.63 16.49
N ASN A 112 4.78 -13.65 17.36
CA ASN A 112 5.10 -12.52 18.24
C ASN A 112 3.90 -12.01 19.08
N GLY A 113 3.08 -12.92 19.62
CA GLY A 113 1.91 -12.60 20.44
C GLY A 113 0.69 -12.06 19.67
N SER A 114 0.64 -12.26 18.34
CA SER A 114 -0.46 -11.79 17.51
C SER A 114 -0.92 -12.86 16.53
N MET A 115 -2.23 -13.14 16.50
CA MET A 115 -2.84 -14.06 15.53
C MET A 115 -3.20 -13.28 14.26
N ARG A 116 -2.27 -13.15 13.31
CA ARG A 116 -2.43 -12.36 12.06
C ARG A 116 -2.21 -13.17 10.79
N TRP A 117 -1.80 -14.41 10.91
CA TRP A 117 -1.33 -15.20 9.78
C TRP A 117 -2.14 -16.48 9.63
N ILE A 118 -2.51 -16.80 8.41
CA ILE A 118 -3.02 -18.13 8.07
C ILE A 118 -1.87 -18.88 7.39
N GLY A 119 -1.44 -19.98 8.00
CA GLY A 119 -0.31 -20.78 7.52
C GLY A 119 -0.76 -21.81 6.47
N PHE A 120 -0.26 -21.69 5.26
CA PHE A 120 -0.22 -22.77 4.29
C PHE A 120 1.18 -23.38 4.28
N SER A 121 1.31 -24.66 3.93
CA SER A 121 2.55 -25.44 4.06
C SER A 121 3.87 -24.66 3.80
N PHE A 122 3.93 -23.88 2.72
CA PHE A 122 5.14 -23.17 2.29
C PHE A 122 5.09 -21.66 2.46
N PHE A 123 3.92 -21.06 2.70
CA PHE A 123 3.78 -19.61 2.83
C PHE A 123 2.70 -19.23 3.86
N ASN A 124 2.87 -18.08 4.46
CA ASN A 124 1.89 -17.50 5.36
C ASN A 124 1.16 -16.36 4.63
N VAL A 125 -0.16 -16.37 4.70
CA VAL A 125 -1.00 -15.29 4.19
C VAL A 125 -1.46 -14.42 5.35
N GLN A 126 -1.35 -13.11 5.18
CA GLN A 126 -1.87 -12.14 6.11
C GLN A 126 -3.22 -11.62 5.60
N PRO A 127 -4.34 -12.01 6.21
CA PRO A 127 -5.67 -11.61 5.78
C PRO A 127 -5.89 -10.11 5.71
N SER A 128 -5.29 -9.33 6.62
CA SER A 128 -5.40 -7.87 6.63
C SER A 128 -4.88 -7.21 5.35
N GLU A 129 -3.86 -7.77 4.68
CA GLU A 129 -3.35 -7.25 3.41
C GLU A 129 -4.39 -7.37 2.29
N ILE A 130 -5.07 -8.52 2.20
CA ILE A 130 -6.16 -8.76 1.23
C ILE A 130 -7.37 -7.89 1.57
N ALA A 131 -7.74 -7.84 2.84
CA ALA A 131 -8.91 -7.10 3.32
C ALA A 131 -8.82 -5.60 2.99
N LYS A 132 -7.66 -4.97 3.12
CA LYS A 132 -7.43 -3.57 2.74
C LYS A 132 -7.81 -3.30 1.28
N VAL A 133 -7.36 -4.16 0.36
CA VAL A 133 -7.65 -4.02 -1.08
C VAL A 133 -9.14 -4.25 -1.35
N PHE A 134 -9.73 -5.27 -0.75
CA PHE A 134 -11.17 -5.57 -0.95
C PHE A 134 -12.07 -4.47 -0.42
N VAL A 135 -11.70 -3.82 0.69
CA VAL A 135 -12.39 -2.62 1.20
C VAL A 135 -12.31 -1.46 0.22
N VAL A 136 -11.15 -1.23 -0.39
CA VAL A 136 -10.98 -0.19 -1.43
C VAL A 136 -11.91 -0.44 -2.60
N VAL A 137 -11.95 -1.68 -3.13
CA VAL A 137 -12.82 -2.05 -4.25
C VAL A 137 -14.31 -1.89 -3.89
N TYR A 138 -14.71 -2.35 -2.71
CA TYR A 138 -16.09 -2.18 -2.23
C TYR A 138 -16.47 -0.71 -2.08
N LEU A 139 -15.61 0.10 -1.44
CA LEU A 139 -15.85 1.50 -1.19
C LEU A 139 -15.89 2.31 -2.50
N ALA A 140 -15.04 2.01 -3.47
CA ALA A 140 -15.10 2.58 -4.82
C ALA A 140 -16.48 2.32 -5.47
N GLY A 141 -16.96 1.08 -5.41
CA GLY A 141 -18.30 0.75 -5.89
C GLY A 141 -19.43 1.45 -5.11
N TYR A 142 -19.27 1.62 -3.81
CA TYR A 142 -20.23 2.37 -2.99
C TYR A 142 -20.28 3.86 -3.40
N LEU A 143 -19.13 4.50 -3.53
CA LEU A 143 -19.02 5.91 -3.90
C LEU A 143 -19.67 6.20 -5.27
N VAL A 144 -19.50 5.31 -6.24
CA VAL A 144 -20.15 5.47 -7.56
C VAL A 144 -21.67 5.30 -7.47
N ARG A 145 -22.15 4.27 -6.75
CA ARG A 145 -23.60 4.00 -6.67
C ARG A 145 -24.36 5.02 -5.82
N ARG A 146 -23.70 5.67 -4.87
CA ARG A 146 -24.33 6.56 -3.88
C ARG A 146 -23.71 7.95 -3.84
N GLN A 147 -23.17 8.42 -4.94
CA GLN A 147 -22.43 9.67 -5.04
C GLN A 147 -23.21 10.88 -4.49
N THR A 148 -24.46 11.05 -4.88
CA THR A 148 -25.33 12.13 -4.41
C THR A 148 -25.63 12.01 -2.93
N GLU A 149 -25.95 10.80 -2.43
CA GLU A 149 -26.19 10.60 -0.99
C GLU A 149 -24.94 10.95 -0.15
N VAL A 150 -23.75 10.56 -0.60
CA VAL A 150 -22.48 10.82 0.11
C VAL A 150 -22.18 12.31 0.18
N ARG A 151 -22.47 13.03 -0.90
CA ARG A 151 -22.24 14.49 -1.00
C ARG A 151 -23.25 15.31 -0.19
N GLU A 152 -24.52 14.92 -0.19
CA GLU A 152 -25.59 15.76 0.30
C GLU A 152 -26.13 15.36 1.67
N THR A 153 -26.09 14.06 2.01
CA THR A 153 -26.75 13.56 3.21
C THR A 153 -25.79 13.01 4.28
N TRP A 154 -26.16 13.14 5.54
CA TRP A 154 -25.46 12.49 6.64
C TRP A 154 -25.55 10.97 6.56
N MET A 155 -26.68 10.43 6.13
CA MET A 155 -26.90 9.00 6.02
C MET A 155 -25.94 8.37 5.01
N GLY A 156 -25.77 8.99 3.84
CA GLY A 156 -24.81 8.53 2.82
C GLY A 156 -23.37 8.56 3.32
N PHE A 157 -23.04 9.54 4.16
CA PHE A 157 -21.74 9.64 4.79
C PHE A 157 -21.52 8.53 5.85
N PHE A 158 -22.50 8.20 6.68
CA PHE A 158 -22.34 7.23 7.75
C PHE A 158 -22.46 5.76 7.31
N LYS A 159 -23.20 5.46 6.26
CA LYS A 159 -23.39 4.08 5.76
C LYS A 159 -22.10 3.27 5.58
N PRO A 160 -21.00 3.80 5.01
CA PRO A 160 -19.74 3.05 4.89
C PRO A 160 -19.18 2.58 6.23
N PHE A 161 -19.41 3.33 7.30
CA PHE A 161 -18.90 2.99 8.63
C PHE A 161 -19.58 1.76 9.24
N ILE A 162 -20.78 1.40 8.78
CA ILE A 162 -21.44 0.13 9.15
C ILE A 162 -20.57 -1.07 8.77
N VAL A 163 -19.79 -0.93 7.70
CA VAL A 163 -18.85 -1.96 7.22
C VAL A 163 -17.45 -1.74 7.78
N LEU A 164 -16.96 -0.51 7.75
CA LEU A 164 -15.59 -0.17 8.13
C LEU A 164 -15.30 -0.40 9.61
N LEU A 165 -16.27 -0.05 10.51
CA LEU A 165 -16.05 -0.20 11.94
C LEU A 165 -15.97 -1.66 12.40
N PRO A 166 -16.85 -2.60 11.98
CA PRO A 166 -16.67 -4.02 12.27
C PRO A 166 -15.35 -4.58 11.73
N MET A 167 -14.91 -4.19 10.53
CA MET A 167 -13.62 -4.62 10.01
C MET A 167 -12.45 -4.06 10.82
N ALA A 168 -12.51 -2.80 11.22
CA ALA A 168 -11.53 -2.20 12.12
C ALA A 168 -11.52 -2.93 13.48
N ALA A 169 -12.67 -3.30 14.02
CA ALA A 169 -12.77 -4.07 15.26
C ALA A 169 -12.10 -5.45 15.13
N LEU A 170 -12.34 -6.19 14.04
CA LEU A 170 -11.67 -7.47 13.77
C LEU A 170 -10.15 -7.30 13.69
N LEU A 171 -9.65 -6.31 12.95
CA LEU A 171 -8.21 -6.03 12.88
C LEU A 171 -7.60 -5.65 14.24
N LEU A 172 -8.36 -4.95 15.09
CA LEU A 172 -7.91 -4.62 16.45
C LEU A 172 -7.91 -5.86 17.37
N MET A 173 -8.77 -6.85 17.12
CA MET A 173 -8.75 -8.15 17.80
C MET A 173 -7.54 -9.01 17.37
N GLU A 174 -7.03 -8.82 16.16
CA GLU A 174 -5.77 -9.40 15.66
C GLU A 174 -4.50 -8.68 16.17
N PRO A 175 -4.56 -7.79 17.13
CA PRO A 175 -3.74 -6.64 17.48
C PRO A 175 -3.06 -5.90 16.31
N ASP A 176 -3.69 -5.86 15.12
CA ASP A 176 -3.15 -5.19 13.92
C ASP A 176 -3.62 -3.72 13.82
N PHE A 177 -3.12 -2.90 14.74
CA PHE A 177 -3.42 -1.46 14.77
C PHE A 177 -2.91 -0.73 13.53
N GLY A 178 -1.76 -1.16 12.98
CA GLY A 178 -1.16 -0.55 11.80
C GLY A 178 -2.05 -0.70 10.56
N ALA A 179 -2.49 -1.91 10.26
CA ALA A 179 -3.42 -2.18 9.15
C ALA A 179 -4.75 -1.44 9.34
N THR A 180 -5.25 -1.35 10.59
CA THR A 180 -6.47 -0.59 10.91
C THR A 180 -6.32 0.89 10.52
N VAL A 181 -5.23 1.55 10.93
CA VAL A 181 -4.98 2.97 10.63
C VAL A 181 -4.83 3.20 9.13
N VAL A 182 -4.08 2.34 8.43
CA VAL A 182 -3.91 2.44 6.97
C VAL A 182 -5.23 2.26 6.24
N MET A 183 -6.02 1.25 6.59
CA MET A 183 -7.32 0.98 5.97
C MET A 183 -8.30 2.13 6.19
N MET A 184 -8.43 2.60 7.43
CA MET A 184 -9.34 3.70 7.77
C MET A 184 -8.88 5.02 7.15
N GLY A 185 -7.57 5.29 7.11
CA GLY A 185 -6.98 6.45 6.45
C GLY A 185 -7.25 6.47 4.95
N ALA A 186 -7.06 5.35 4.26
CA ALA A 186 -7.38 5.23 2.85
C ALA A 186 -8.88 5.40 2.58
N ALA A 187 -9.74 4.80 3.41
CA ALA A 187 -11.20 4.97 3.32
C ALA A 187 -11.61 6.44 3.53
N ALA A 188 -11.01 7.12 4.51
CA ALA A 188 -11.23 8.55 4.75
C ALA A 188 -10.84 9.40 3.54
N ALA A 189 -9.66 9.14 2.96
CA ALA A 189 -9.20 9.84 1.75
C ALA A 189 -10.14 9.60 0.56
N MET A 190 -10.61 8.37 0.36
CA MET A 190 -11.60 8.05 -0.68
C MET A 190 -12.93 8.77 -0.47
N LEU A 191 -13.43 8.83 0.76
CA LEU A 191 -14.66 9.59 1.09
C LEU A 191 -14.49 11.08 0.83
N PHE A 192 -13.32 11.64 1.14
CA PHE A 192 -12.99 13.03 0.84
C PHE A 192 -13.02 13.31 -0.66
N LEU A 193 -12.34 12.48 -1.46
CA LEU A 193 -12.36 12.56 -2.92
C LEU A 193 -13.77 12.30 -3.52
N GLY A 194 -14.59 11.50 -2.84
CA GLY A 194 -16.00 11.29 -3.18
C GLY A 194 -16.88 12.55 -3.04
N GLY A 195 -16.30 13.63 -2.47
CA GLY A 195 -16.97 14.93 -2.37
C GLY A 195 -17.76 15.10 -1.05
N VAL A 196 -17.39 14.41 0.01
CA VAL A 196 -17.93 14.67 1.35
C VAL A 196 -17.66 16.12 1.76
N GLY A 197 -18.69 16.82 2.24
CA GLY A 197 -18.54 18.21 2.69
C GLY A 197 -17.49 18.36 3.80
N LEU A 198 -16.72 19.44 3.75
CA LEU A 198 -15.55 19.68 4.60
C LEU A 198 -15.88 19.55 6.10
N PHE A 199 -17.05 20.05 6.53
CA PHE A 199 -17.48 19.94 7.93
C PHE A 199 -17.64 18.49 8.40
N ARG A 200 -18.30 17.64 7.59
CA ARG A 200 -18.47 16.23 7.90
C ARG A 200 -17.15 15.48 7.92
N PHE A 201 -16.28 15.82 6.96
CA PHE A 201 -14.93 15.26 6.91
C PHE A 201 -14.09 15.65 8.14
N SER A 202 -14.09 16.95 8.51
CA SER A 202 -13.37 17.40 9.69
C SER A 202 -13.88 16.76 10.98
N LEU A 203 -15.21 16.63 11.12
CA LEU A 203 -15.80 15.92 12.25
C LEU A 203 -15.33 14.45 12.31
N MET A 204 -15.28 13.77 11.18
CA MET A 204 -14.77 12.39 11.11
C MET A 204 -13.31 12.31 11.57
N VAL A 205 -12.46 13.23 11.09
CA VAL A 205 -11.04 13.29 11.49
C VAL A 205 -10.92 13.51 13.00
N VAL A 206 -11.67 14.45 13.57
CA VAL A 206 -11.67 14.68 15.02
C VAL A 206 -12.12 13.44 15.79
N LEU A 207 -13.20 12.78 15.37
CA LEU A 207 -13.66 11.55 16.00
C LEU A 207 -12.65 10.41 15.85
N ALA A 208 -11.96 10.30 14.71
CA ALA A 208 -10.92 9.29 14.51
C ALA A 208 -9.71 9.53 15.42
N VAL A 209 -9.26 10.79 15.56
CA VAL A 209 -8.17 11.15 16.49
C VAL A 209 -8.58 10.85 17.94
N LEU A 210 -9.81 11.19 18.34
CA LEU A 210 -10.32 10.88 19.65
C LEU A 210 -10.40 9.35 19.89
N ALA A 211 -10.86 8.59 18.90
CA ALA A 211 -10.90 7.14 18.98
C ALA A 211 -9.50 6.53 19.15
N VAL A 212 -8.52 7.01 18.39
CA VAL A 212 -7.12 6.58 18.54
C VAL A 212 -6.60 6.91 19.94
N PHE A 213 -6.88 8.10 20.45
CA PHE A 213 -6.48 8.51 21.80
C PHE A 213 -7.08 7.56 22.85
N VAL A 214 -8.40 7.29 22.78
CA VAL A 214 -9.08 6.36 23.70
C VAL A 214 -8.50 4.95 23.59
N LEU A 215 -8.24 4.45 22.36
CA LEU A 215 -7.67 3.12 22.13
C LEU A 215 -6.23 2.98 22.66
N VAL A 216 -5.46 4.06 22.67
CA VAL A 216 -4.11 4.08 23.27
C VAL A 216 -4.21 4.06 24.78
N GLN A 217 -5.07 4.87 25.37
CA GLN A 217 -5.27 4.93 26.82
C GLN A 217 -5.81 3.60 27.40
N ALA A 218 -6.67 2.89 26.65
CA ALA A 218 -7.30 1.66 27.10
C ALA A 218 -6.32 0.46 27.24
N GLN A 219 -5.11 0.54 26.67
CA GLN A 219 -4.15 -0.57 26.69
C GLN A 219 -2.78 -0.12 27.20
N PRO A 220 -2.32 -0.62 28.39
CA PRO A 220 -1.04 -0.23 28.98
C PRO A 220 0.16 -0.40 28.03
N TYR A 221 0.16 -1.47 27.23
CA TYR A 221 1.18 -1.73 26.24
C TYR A 221 1.26 -0.65 25.14
N ARG A 222 0.11 -0.10 24.70
CA ARG A 222 0.10 0.98 23.70
C ARG A 222 0.58 2.30 24.30
N MET A 223 0.20 2.55 25.55
CA MET A 223 0.66 3.72 26.30
C MET A 223 2.17 3.67 26.53
N ALA A 224 2.70 2.52 26.95
CA ALA A 224 4.14 2.34 27.12
C ALA A 224 4.90 2.66 25.82
N ARG A 225 4.44 2.18 24.67
CA ARG A 225 5.05 2.51 23.36
C ARG A 225 4.97 4.01 23.01
N LEU A 226 3.91 4.70 23.42
CA LEU A 226 3.77 6.15 23.20
C LEU A 226 4.75 6.93 24.09
N ILE A 227 4.90 6.53 25.36
CA ILE A 227 5.83 7.17 26.29
C ILE A 227 7.26 6.95 25.81
N THR A 228 7.62 5.72 25.49
CA THR A 228 8.97 5.39 24.98
C THR A 228 9.31 6.06 23.66
N PHE A 229 8.31 6.33 22.82
CA PHE A 229 8.50 7.07 21.57
C PHE A 229 8.95 8.51 21.82
N THR A 230 8.49 9.16 22.90
CA THR A 230 8.89 10.55 23.22
C THR A 230 10.32 10.66 23.75
N ASP A 231 10.81 9.63 24.44
CA ASP A 231 12.20 9.52 24.89
C ASP A 231 12.68 8.05 24.82
N PRO A 232 13.11 7.59 23.63
CA PRO A 232 13.54 6.20 23.46
C PRO A 232 14.84 5.87 24.21
N TRP A 233 15.63 6.88 24.55
CA TRP A 233 16.92 6.69 25.22
C TRP A 233 16.77 6.42 26.72
N SER A 234 15.66 6.83 27.33
CA SER A 234 15.40 6.56 28.76
C SER A 234 15.21 5.06 29.06
N ASP A 235 14.75 4.25 28.06
CA ASP A 235 14.56 2.81 28.16
C ASP A 235 15.16 2.09 26.95
N GLN A 236 16.43 2.41 26.67
CA GLN A 236 17.14 1.92 25.47
C GLN A 236 17.37 0.41 25.43
N PHE A 237 17.20 -0.31 26.54
CA PHE A 237 17.33 -1.77 26.63
C PHE A 237 15.98 -2.49 26.79
N GLY A 238 14.89 -1.76 26.96
CA GLY A 238 13.54 -2.28 27.10
C GLY A 238 12.65 -1.93 25.92
N SER A 239 11.57 -1.22 26.17
CA SER A 239 10.55 -0.87 25.16
C SER A 239 11.06 0.05 24.07
N GLY A 240 12.10 0.86 24.32
CA GLY A 240 12.77 1.76 23.35
C GLY A 240 13.82 1.09 22.49
N TYR A 241 14.20 -0.15 22.78
CA TYR A 241 15.35 -0.81 22.14
C TYR A 241 15.30 -0.78 20.61
N GLN A 242 14.18 -1.17 20.01
CA GLN A 242 14.05 -1.19 18.55
C GLN A 242 14.25 0.18 17.91
N LEU A 243 13.62 1.21 18.49
CA LEU A 243 13.71 2.56 17.96
C LEU A 243 15.12 3.14 18.16
N THR A 244 15.74 2.90 19.31
CA THR A 244 17.10 3.36 19.59
C THR A 244 18.10 2.74 18.60
N GLN A 245 18.01 1.43 18.34
CA GLN A 245 18.87 0.77 17.36
C GLN A 245 18.62 1.27 15.92
N ALA A 246 17.37 1.56 15.57
CA ALA A 246 17.02 2.18 14.29
C ALA A 246 17.67 3.58 14.14
N LEU A 247 17.58 4.42 15.16
CA LEU A 247 18.20 5.76 15.14
C LEU A 247 19.72 5.70 15.09
N ILE A 248 20.34 4.72 15.76
CA ILE A 248 21.79 4.47 15.67
C ILE A 248 22.17 4.08 14.23
N ALA A 249 21.35 3.25 13.55
CA ALA A 249 21.57 2.91 12.14
C ALA A 249 21.62 4.16 11.26
N PHE A 250 20.65 5.07 11.40
CA PHE A 250 20.63 6.35 10.68
C PHE A 250 21.86 7.20 10.98
N GLY A 251 22.26 7.31 12.25
CA GLY A 251 23.43 8.09 12.64
C GLY A 251 24.74 7.55 12.04
N ARG A 252 24.88 6.22 11.94
CA ARG A 252 26.06 5.58 11.34
C ARG A 252 26.11 5.67 9.82
N GLY A 253 24.96 5.76 9.17
CA GLY A 253 24.89 5.81 7.71
C GLY A 253 25.43 7.10 7.12
N GLU A 254 25.45 8.20 7.85
CA GLU A 254 25.90 9.50 7.36
C GLU A 254 25.35 9.81 5.95
N TRP A 255 26.15 10.41 5.07
CA TRP A 255 25.72 10.78 3.73
C TRP A 255 25.69 9.62 2.73
N LEU A 256 26.72 8.77 2.73
CA LEU A 256 26.92 7.74 1.68
C LEU A 256 26.77 6.31 2.19
N GLY A 257 26.53 6.14 3.47
CA GLY A 257 26.44 4.83 4.10
C GLY A 257 27.78 4.17 4.42
N VAL A 258 27.71 3.10 5.19
CA VAL A 258 28.87 2.28 5.52
C VAL A 258 29.24 1.27 4.41
N GLY A 259 28.47 1.25 3.33
CA GLY A 259 28.56 0.30 2.23
C GLY A 259 27.61 -0.89 2.37
N LEU A 260 27.17 -1.44 1.25
CA LEU A 260 26.28 -2.60 1.18
C LEU A 260 26.92 -3.79 1.92
N GLY A 261 26.13 -4.46 2.74
CA GLY A 261 26.56 -5.61 3.51
C GLY A 261 27.28 -5.29 4.83
N ASN A 262 27.57 -4.01 5.12
CA ASN A 262 28.38 -3.60 6.27
C ASN A 262 27.55 -3.04 7.44
N SER A 263 26.23 -3.16 7.43
CA SER A 263 25.39 -2.79 8.56
C SER A 263 25.76 -3.62 9.79
N VAL A 264 25.96 -2.96 10.92
CA VAL A 264 26.16 -3.62 12.23
C VAL A 264 24.81 -3.93 12.85
N GLN A 265 23.81 -3.09 12.60
CA GLN A 265 22.49 -3.24 13.22
C GLN A 265 21.79 -4.55 12.80
N LYS A 266 22.03 -5.06 11.59
CA LYS A 266 21.51 -6.36 11.15
C LYS A 266 22.11 -7.56 11.87
N GLN A 267 23.26 -7.40 12.57
CA GLN A 267 23.93 -8.45 13.33
C GLN A 267 23.26 -8.66 14.69
N PHE A 268 21.96 -8.95 14.69
CA PHE A 268 21.11 -9.20 15.87
C PHE A 268 20.91 -8.02 16.82
N TYR A 269 21.41 -6.82 16.51
CA TYR A 269 21.15 -5.64 17.32
C TYR A 269 19.77 -5.07 17.05
N LEU A 270 19.29 -5.08 15.79
CA LEU A 270 17.98 -4.57 15.42
C LEU A 270 17.01 -5.74 15.13
N PRO A 271 16.07 -6.04 16.04
CA PRO A 271 15.02 -7.02 15.78
C PRO A 271 14.18 -6.60 14.56
N GLU A 272 13.73 -7.60 13.78
CA GLU A 272 12.90 -7.36 12.57
C GLU A 272 13.59 -6.45 11.53
N ALA A 273 14.94 -6.50 11.45
CA ALA A 273 15.74 -5.69 10.52
C ALA A 273 15.37 -5.90 9.04
N HIS A 274 14.89 -7.08 8.67
CA HIS A 274 14.52 -7.43 7.29
C HIS A 274 13.02 -7.27 7.00
N THR A 275 12.18 -6.96 7.99
CA THR A 275 10.74 -6.77 7.88
C THR A 275 10.38 -5.29 8.08
N ASP A 276 10.18 -4.87 9.34
CA ASP A 276 9.63 -3.55 9.68
C ASP A 276 10.69 -2.45 9.66
N PHE A 277 11.96 -2.79 9.89
CA PHE A 277 13.08 -1.87 9.99
C PHE A 277 14.09 -1.97 8.83
N VAL A 278 13.67 -2.52 7.69
CA VAL A 278 14.54 -2.63 6.51
C VAL A 278 15.03 -1.25 6.03
N PHE A 279 14.23 -0.20 6.23
CA PHE A 279 14.60 1.16 5.85
C PHE A 279 15.73 1.72 6.75
N SER A 280 15.79 1.34 8.03
CA SER A 280 16.92 1.71 8.90
C SER A 280 18.23 1.02 8.49
N VAL A 281 18.16 -0.26 8.09
CA VAL A 281 19.34 -0.98 7.55
C VAL A 281 19.78 -0.34 6.22
N LEU A 282 18.82 0.03 5.35
CA LEU A 282 19.10 0.74 4.10
C LEU A 282 19.78 2.08 4.37
N ALA A 283 19.30 2.84 5.35
CA ALA A 283 19.90 4.10 5.75
C ALA A 283 21.31 3.93 6.31
N GLU A 284 21.59 2.86 7.07
CA GLU A 284 22.95 2.55 7.54
C GLU A 284 23.88 2.19 6.37
N GLU A 285 23.42 1.33 5.44
CA GLU A 285 24.27 0.82 4.34
C GLU A 285 24.46 1.80 3.20
N LEU A 286 23.41 2.57 2.81
CA LEU A 286 23.40 3.48 1.66
C LEU A 286 23.37 4.96 2.06
N GLY A 287 23.27 5.27 3.34
CA GLY A 287 23.26 6.63 3.88
C GLY A 287 22.01 7.44 3.51
N VAL A 288 22.12 8.76 3.73
CA VAL A 288 21.06 9.71 3.40
C VAL A 288 20.74 9.69 1.91
N VAL A 289 21.74 9.57 1.05
CA VAL A 289 21.53 9.55 -0.42
C VAL A 289 20.69 8.36 -0.84
N GLY A 290 21.01 7.13 -0.36
CA GLY A 290 20.21 5.95 -0.66
C GLY A 290 18.79 6.03 -0.09
N SER A 291 18.64 6.60 1.11
CA SER A 291 17.33 6.85 1.72
C SER A 291 16.49 7.81 0.90
N LEU A 292 17.04 8.93 0.43
CA LEU A 292 16.35 9.91 -0.41
C LEU A 292 15.97 9.34 -1.77
N VAL A 293 16.84 8.55 -2.41
CA VAL A 293 16.53 7.85 -3.66
C VAL A 293 15.36 6.89 -3.47
N THR A 294 15.36 6.13 -2.37
CA THR A 294 14.26 5.21 -2.03
C THR A 294 12.94 5.96 -1.83
N ILE A 295 12.96 7.06 -1.06
CA ILE A 295 11.80 7.92 -0.86
C ILE A 295 11.30 8.48 -2.21
N ALA A 296 12.21 8.96 -3.06
CA ALA A 296 11.86 9.50 -4.38
C ALA A 296 11.19 8.44 -5.27
N LEU A 297 11.67 7.19 -5.26
CA LEU A 297 11.04 6.07 -5.97
C LEU A 297 9.63 5.78 -5.45
N PHE A 298 9.42 5.77 -4.14
CA PHE A 298 8.08 5.61 -3.55
C PHE A 298 7.14 6.75 -3.93
N VAL A 299 7.59 7.99 -3.81
CA VAL A 299 6.83 9.17 -4.22
C VAL A 299 6.48 9.07 -5.71
N PHE A 300 7.43 8.69 -6.56
CA PHE A 300 7.21 8.51 -7.99
C PHE A 300 6.11 7.48 -8.29
N VAL A 301 6.20 6.25 -7.70
CA VAL A 301 5.22 5.19 -7.90
C VAL A 301 3.83 5.62 -7.39
N THR A 302 3.78 6.27 -6.24
CA THR A 302 2.52 6.70 -5.64
C THR A 302 1.86 7.83 -6.43
N VAL A 303 2.64 8.84 -6.84
CA VAL A 303 2.16 9.93 -7.70
C VAL A 303 1.69 9.38 -9.04
N ARG A 304 2.37 8.36 -9.57
CA ARG A 304 1.94 7.70 -10.81
C ARG A 304 0.60 6.98 -10.64
N ALA A 305 0.39 6.29 -9.50
CA ALA A 305 -0.90 5.66 -9.18
C ALA A 305 -2.04 6.70 -9.07
N LEU A 306 -1.79 7.84 -8.42
CA LEU A 306 -2.76 8.95 -8.37
C LEU A 306 -3.05 9.51 -9.77
N TYR A 307 -2.04 9.59 -10.61
CA TYR A 307 -2.17 10.08 -11.98
C TYR A 307 -3.03 9.14 -12.85
N ILE A 308 -2.86 7.83 -12.68
CA ILE A 308 -3.75 6.82 -13.30
C ILE A 308 -5.20 7.06 -12.87
N GLY A 309 -5.45 7.34 -11.59
CA GLY A 309 -6.78 7.68 -11.08
C GLY A 309 -7.37 8.93 -11.74
N LEU A 310 -6.57 10.00 -11.91
CA LEU A 310 -7.00 11.22 -12.57
C LEU A 310 -7.34 11.00 -14.08
N TRP A 311 -6.62 10.11 -14.75
CA TRP A 311 -6.93 9.72 -16.12
C TRP A 311 -8.24 8.95 -16.21
N ALA A 312 -8.44 7.99 -15.32
CA ALA A 312 -9.69 7.24 -15.24
C ALA A 312 -10.89 8.17 -14.95
N GLU A 313 -10.71 9.19 -14.10
CA GLU A 313 -11.73 10.21 -13.84
C GLU A 313 -12.05 11.03 -15.10
N LYS A 314 -11.04 11.47 -15.85
CA LYS A 314 -11.23 12.17 -17.14
C LYS A 314 -11.97 11.31 -18.16
N ALA A 315 -11.69 10.00 -18.19
CA ALA A 315 -12.42 9.04 -19.02
C ALA A 315 -13.82 8.70 -18.47
N LYS A 316 -14.31 9.43 -17.46
CA LYS A 316 -15.61 9.20 -16.79
C LYS A 316 -15.75 7.79 -16.16
N GLN A 317 -14.64 7.07 -15.98
CA GLN A 317 -14.58 5.76 -15.34
C GLN A 317 -14.40 5.91 -13.81
N PHE A 318 -15.40 6.47 -13.14
CA PHE A 318 -15.31 6.86 -11.72
C PHE A 318 -14.97 5.69 -10.78
N PHE A 319 -15.45 4.46 -11.06
CA PHE A 319 -15.10 3.30 -10.27
C PHE A 319 -13.59 3.02 -10.33
N ALA A 320 -13.02 3.00 -11.52
CA ALA A 320 -11.60 2.80 -11.77
C ALA A 320 -10.77 3.89 -11.09
N ALA A 321 -11.22 5.15 -11.20
CA ALA A 321 -10.58 6.30 -10.54
C ALA A 321 -10.52 6.12 -9.01
N TYR A 322 -11.65 5.80 -8.37
CA TYR A 322 -11.69 5.59 -6.92
C TYR A 322 -10.85 4.39 -6.47
N VAL A 323 -10.80 3.30 -7.26
CA VAL A 323 -9.90 2.16 -6.97
C VAL A 323 -8.44 2.61 -7.02
N ALA A 324 -8.03 3.32 -8.07
CA ALA A 324 -6.64 3.80 -8.20
C ALA A 324 -6.25 4.75 -7.06
N PHE A 325 -7.11 5.69 -6.70
CA PHE A 325 -6.89 6.58 -5.56
C PHE A 325 -6.82 5.80 -4.25
N GLY A 326 -7.71 4.85 -4.02
CA GLY A 326 -7.71 4.03 -2.81
C GLY A 326 -6.44 3.23 -2.65
N LEU A 327 -5.94 2.58 -3.71
CA LEU A 327 -4.67 1.85 -3.72
C LEU A 327 -3.47 2.78 -3.47
N ALA A 328 -3.45 3.96 -4.10
CA ALA A 328 -2.42 4.95 -3.85
C ALA A 328 -2.39 5.38 -2.39
N PHE A 329 -3.55 5.66 -1.77
CA PHE A 329 -3.62 6.04 -0.35
C PHE A 329 -3.26 4.91 0.61
N LEU A 330 -3.54 3.64 0.26
CA LEU A 330 -3.01 2.51 1.04
C LEU A 330 -1.48 2.51 1.05
N TRP A 331 -0.85 2.71 -0.10
CA TRP A 331 0.61 2.76 -0.19
C TRP A 331 1.20 3.98 0.50
N ILE A 332 0.59 5.18 0.33
CA ILE A 332 1.00 6.39 1.05
C ILE A 332 0.96 6.14 2.56
N GLY A 333 -0.15 5.59 3.06
CA GLY A 333 -0.32 5.33 4.49
C GLY A 333 0.72 4.36 5.03
N GLN A 334 0.92 3.22 4.35
CA GLN A 334 1.94 2.24 4.76
C GLN A 334 3.35 2.82 4.72
N PHE A 335 3.70 3.52 3.66
CA PHE A 335 4.98 4.17 3.47
C PHE A 335 5.25 5.22 4.57
N LEU A 336 4.32 6.16 4.78
CA LEU A 336 4.49 7.22 5.77
C LEU A 336 4.60 6.67 7.20
N ILE A 337 3.79 5.66 7.54
CA ILE A 337 3.83 5.05 8.86
C ILE A 337 5.14 4.29 9.04
N ASN A 338 5.56 3.46 8.07
CA ASN A 338 6.79 2.69 8.21
C ASN A 338 8.01 3.61 8.32
N ILE A 339 8.19 4.57 7.41
CA ILE A 339 9.31 5.51 7.50
C ILE A 339 9.21 6.35 8.77
N GLY A 340 8.01 6.86 9.11
CA GLY A 340 7.81 7.63 10.34
C GLY A 340 8.22 6.88 11.60
N VAL A 341 7.97 5.56 11.65
CA VAL A 341 8.44 4.67 12.73
C VAL A 341 9.96 4.54 12.71
N ASN A 342 10.54 4.29 11.55
CA ASN A 342 11.98 4.07 11.41
C ASN A 342 12.80 5.31 11.80
N VAL A 343 12.32 6.52 11.45
CA VAL A 343 13.00 7.80 11.80
C VAL A 343 12.59 8.37 13.16
N GLY A 344 11.74 7.66 13.91
CA GLY A 344 11.31 8.11 15.24
C GLY A 344 10.28 9.26 15.24
N LEU A 345 9.50 9.43 14.16
CA LEU A 345 8.38 10.37 14.10
C LEU A 345 7.05 9.75 14.52
N LEU A 346 6.97 8.43 14.58
CA LEU A 346 5.79 7.67 14.98
C LEU A 346 6.18 6.52 15.92
N PRO A 347 5.28 6.11 16.83
CA PRO A 347 5.55 4.99 17.73
C PRO A 347 5.70 3.68 16.96
N THR A 348 6.59 2.81 17.42
CA THR A 348 6.93 1.54 16.76
C THR A 348 5.72 0.68 16.47
N LYS A 349 5.55 0.27 15.22
CA LYS A 349 4.49 -0.57 14.69
C LYS A 349 5.06 -1.53 13.65
N GLY A 350 4.57 -2.77 13.65
CA GLY A 350 4.90 -3.78 12.67
C GLY A 350 4.09 -3.56 11.38
N LEU A 351 4.59 -2.73 10.48
CA LEU A 351 4.06 -2.54 9.13
C LEU A 351 5.19 -2.67 8.13
N THR A 352 5.02 -3.58 7.19
CA THR A 352 5.99 -3.76 6.10
C THR A 352 5.98 -2.56 5.16
N LEU A 353 7.16 -2.17 4.67
CA LEU A 353 7.32 -1.18 3.63
C LEU A 353 6.94 -1.82 2.28
N PRO A 354 5.92 -1.30 1.54
CA PRO A 354 5.49 -1.89 0.27
C PRO A 354 6.67 -2.12 -0.68
N PHE A 355 6.69 -3.24 -1.40
CA PHE A 355 7.73 -3.67 -2.35
C PHE A 355 9.13 -3.92 -1.76
N LEU A 356 9.49 -3.34 -0.63
CA LEU A 356 10.85 -3.41 -0.06
C LEU A 356 11.01 -4.46 1.03
N SER A 357 10.07 -4.49 2.01
CA SER A 357 10.20 -5.35 3.19
C SER A 357 10.01 -6.82 2.85
N TYR A 358 10.64 -7.69 3.65
CA TYR A 358 10.35 -9.11 3.63
C TYR A 358 8.94 -9.36 4.19
N GLY A 359 8.00 -9.59 3.29
CA GLY A 359 6.60 -9.82 3.64
C GLY A 359 5.91 -10.54 2.49
N GLY A 360 5.91 -11.89 2.50
CA GLY A 360 5.48 -12.68 1.35
C GLY A 360 4.11 -12.30 0.79
N SER A 361 3.06 -12.30 1.62
CA SER A 361 1.71 -11.93 1.18
C SER A 361 1.57 -10.44 0.84
N SER A 362 2.21 -9.56 1.62
CA SER A 362 2.17 -8.12 1.36
C SER A 362 2.77 -7.78 -0.01
N LEU A 363 3.92 -8.37 -0.33
CA LEU A 363 4.59 -8.16 -1.63
C LEU A 363 3.72 -8.66 -2.80
N VAL A 364 3.15 -9.87 -2.70
CA VAL A 364 2.29 -10.45 -3.74
C VAL A 364 1.06 -9.57 -3.97
N ILE A 365 0.45 -9.06 -2.90
CA ILE A 365 -0.73 -8.18 -2.99
C ILE A 365 -0.35 -6.81 -3.55
N CYS A 366 0.81 -6.23 -3.17
CA CYS A 366 1.30 -5.01 -3.78
C CYS A 366 1.48 -5.16 -5.29
N CYS A 367 2.06 -6.27 -5.75
CA CYS A 367 2.20 -6.56 -7.17
C CYS A 367 0.85 -6.77 -7.86
N ALA A 368 -0.11 -7.44 -7.22
CA ALA A 368 -1.48 -7.57 -7.72
C ALA A 368 -2.16 -6.20 -7.89
N CYS A 369 -1.94 -5.27 -6.94
CA CYS A 369 -2.42 -3.89 -7.05
C CYS A 369 -1.78 -3.14 -8.23
N VAL A 370 -0.49 -3.38 -8.52
CA VAL A 370 0.16 -2.83 -9.73
C VAL A 370 -0.54 -3.33 -10.99
N GLY A 371 -0.83 -4.64 -11.09
CA GLY A 371 -1.55 -5.19 -12.23
C GLY A 371 -2.94 -4.58 -12.41
N LEU A 372 -3.64 -4.33 -11.30
CA LEU A 372 -4.94 -3.66 -11.31
C LEU A 372 -4.83 -2.19 -11.80
N LEU A 373 -3.79 -1.46 -11.35
CA LEU A 373 -3.53 -0.09 -11.82
C LEU A 373 -3.17 -0.04 -13.31
N LEU A 374 -2.34 -0.97 -13.79
CA LEU A 374 -2.03 -1.09 -15.21
C LEU A 374 -3.28 -1.40 -16.05
N ARG A 375 -4.19 -2.22 -15.52
CA ARG A 375 -5.47 -2.49 -16.17
C ARG A 375 -6.37 -1.26 -16.23
N ILE A 376 -6.46 -0.50 -15.13
CA ILE A 376 -7.22 0.76 -15.07
C ILE A 376 -6.69 1.73 -16.12
N GLU A 377 -5.39 1.88 -16.19
CA GLU A 377 -4.76 2.81 -17.11
C GLU A 377 -5.02 2.40 -18.57
N TRP A 378 -4.85 1.11 -18.90
CA TRP A 378 -5.10 0.59 -20.24
C TRP A 378 -6.57 0.77 -20.69
N GLU A 379 -7.55 0.42 -19.83
CA GLU A 379 -8.97 0.61 -20.16
C GLU A 379 -9.33 2.09 -20.32
N SER A 380 -8.80 2.95 -19.46
CA SER A 380 -9.07 4.39 -19.51
C SER A 380 -8.52 5.05 -20.77
N ARG A 381 -7.34 4.66 -21.22
CA ARG A 381 -6.77 5.15 -22.49
C ARG A 381 -7.60 4.69 -23.70
N THR A 382 -7.98 3.42 -23.72
CA THR A 382 -8.77 2.86 -24.81
C THR A 382 -10.10 3.59 -24.94
N HIS A 383 -10.72 3.94 -23.81
CA HIS A 383 -11.99 4.67 -23.79
C HIS A 383 -11.86 6.10 -24.32
N LEU A 384 -10.81 6.83 -23.92
CA LEU A 384 -10.54 8.17 -24.40
C LEU A 384 -10.23 8.19 -25.90
N GLY A 385 -9.48 7.22 -26.40
CA GLY A 385 -9.17 7.10 -27.82
C GLY A 385 -10.40 6.82 -28.69
N SER A 386 -11.40 6.09 -28.19
CA SER A 386 -12.66 5.87 -28.91
C SER A 386 -13.55 7.11 -28.96
N GLU A 387 -13.63 7.90 -27.87
CA GLU A 387 -14.38 9.16 -27.86
C GLU A 387 -13.78 10.20 -28.85
N GLU A 388 -12.44 10.31 -28.93
CA GLU A 388 -11.78 11.21 -29.89
C GLU A 388 -12.03 10.81 -31.36
N HIS A 389 -12.13 9.51 -31.66
CA HIS A 389 -12.46 9.02 -33.01
C HIS A 389 -13.90 9.33 -33.42
N GLU A 390 -14.88 9.08 -32.55
CA GLU A 390 -16.27 9.39 -32.79
C GLU A 390 -16.48 10.89 -33.06
N PHE A 391 -15.77 11.76 -32.31
CA PHE A 391 -15.82 13.21 -32.50
C PHE A 391 -15.24 13.62 -33.88
N SER A 392 -14.06 13.06 -34.23
CA SER A 392 -13.41 13.33 -35.52
C SER A 392 -14.29 12.89 -36.73
N GLU A 393 -14.92 11.72 -36.65
CA GLU A 393 -15.81 11.24 -37.72
C GLU A 393 -17.09 12.07 -37.83
N SER A 394 -17.66 12.56 -36.71
CA SER A 394 -18.83 13.42 -36.74
C SER A 394 -18.52 14.78 -37.36
N ASP A 395 -17.39 15.39 -37.07
CA ASP A 395 -16.95 16.67 -37.63
C ASP A 395 -16.72 16.55 -39.16
N PHE A 396 -16.08 15.46 -39.62
CA PHE A 396 -15.92 15.20 -41.06
C PHE A 396 -17.24 14.96 -41.78
N ALA A 397 -18.21 14.33 -41.12
CA ALA A 397 -19.54 14.10 -41.69
C ALA A 397 -20.35 15.40 -41.82
N GLU A 398 -20.27 16.34 -40.85
CA GLU A 398 -20.91 17.65 -40.92
C GLU A 398 -20.27 18.55 -41.99
N GLU A 399 -18.94 18.63 -42.11
CA GLU A 399 -18.27 19.38 -43.15
C GLU A 399 -18.63 18.88 -44.56
N SER A 400 -18.75 17.57 -44.75
CA SER A 400 -19.12 16.96 -46.02
C SER A 400 -20.59 17.21 -46.40
N SER A 401 -21.46 17.46 -45.42
CA SER A 401 -22.89 17.73 -45.65
C SER A 401 -23.17 19.21 -46.00
N HIS A 402 -22.32 20.14 -45.58
CA HIS A 402 -22.45 21.59 -45.87
C HIS A 402 -21.75 22.04 -47.16
N GLY A 403 -20.99 21.14 -47.78
CA GLY A 403 -20.26 21.39 -49.03
C GLY A 403 -21.02 21.01 -50.34
N ARG A 404 -22.32 20.70 -50.28
CA ARG A 404 -23.13 20.36 -51.44
C ARG A 404 -24.23 21.37 -51.66
#